data_0a0ebd1eb726983b0d08c2a67bcb0392
#
_entry.id   0a0ebd1eb726983b0d08c2a67bcb0392
#
_cell.length_a   1.000
_cell.length_b   1.000
_cell.length_c   1.000
_cell.angle_alpha   90.00
_cell.angle_beta   90.00
_cell.angle_gamma   90.00
#
_symmetry.space_group_name_H-M   'P 1'
#
loop_
_entity.id
_entity.type
_entity.pdbx_description
1 polymer ?
#
loop_
_entity_poly.entity_id
_entity_poly.type
_entity_poly.pdbx_seq_one_letter_code
_entity_poly.pdbx_strand_id
1 'polypeptide(L)'
;TLEDIRIFKGGRIDRAILYAASVLNESCDTLRGLFSQIIEDRIDILFPVKDLEQHTGLGFSAWCDNNRILIGTRRYMEQEGVTLPEQDYEDGHSKNGELQILYLAVSGNLHAMFVLRYVGGRNVARSLASLQRENIRLLVTSKDPSLTARHITEAYHLPEGMVTVLDGDQCQAIEAADAAP
;
A
#
# COMPACT_ATOMS: atom_id res chain seq x y z
N THR A 1 9.40 3.63 4.61
CA THR A 1 10.69 3.40 3.91
C THR A 1 10.66 2.10 3.11
N LEU A 2 11.44 2.04 2.05
CA LEU A 2 11.63 0.82 1.26
C LEU A 2 12.77 0.00 1.90
N GLU A 3 12.46 -1.23 2.30
CA GLU A 3 13.43 -2.14 2.93
C GLU A 3 14.05 -3.10 1.92
N ASP A 4 13.26 -3.59 0.96
CA ASP A 4 13.72 -4.57 -0.03
C ASP A 4 12.83 -4.56 -1.26
N ILE A 5 13.38 -5.03 -2.38
CA ILE A 5 12.66 -5.29 -3.63
C ILE A 5 13.05 -6.67 -4.11
N ARG A 6 12.07 -7.52 -4.38
CA ARG A 6 12.28 -8.82 -4.99
C ARG A 6 11.72 -8.81 -6.41
N ILE A 7 12.54 -9.19 -7.37
CA ILE A 7 12.14 -9.26 -8.78
C ILE A 7 11.95 -10.73 -9.16
N PHE A 8 10.80 -11.03 -9.77
CA PHE A 8 10.46 -12.38 -10.19
C PHE A 8 10.84 -12.61 -11.65
N LYS A 9 10.78 -13.88 -12.08
CA LYS A 9 11.14 -14.27 -13.45
C LYS A 9 10.35 -13.47 -14.48
N GLY A 10 11.03 -12.87 -15.43
CA GLY A 10 10.45 -12.02 -16.46
C GLY A 10 10.34 -10.55 -16.09
N GLY A 11 10.54 -10.19 -14.83
CA GLY A 11 10.55 -8.81 -14.38
C GLY A 11 11.93 -8.16 -14.51
N ARG A 12 11.94 -6.81 -14.51
CA ARG A 12 13.16 -6.00 -14.47
C ARG A 12 12.98 -4.94 -13.38
N ILE A 13 14.03 -4.70 -12.61
CA ILE A 13 13.97 -3.77 -11.48
C ILE A 13 13.67 -2.33 -11.92
N ASP A 14 14.27 -1.86 -13.00
CA ASP A 14 14.03 -0.52 -13.53
C ASP A 14 12.58 -0.34 -14.00
N ARG A 15 12.04 -1.32 -14.71
CA ARG A 15 10.64 -1.30 -15.18
C ARG A 15 9.66 -1.40 -14.02
N ALA A 16 9.93 -2.28 -13.06
CA ALA A 16 9.07 -2.43 -11.88
C ALA A 16 8.96 -1.13 -11.08
N ILE A 17 10.07 -0.45 -10.85
CA ILE A 17 10.09 0.84 -10.16
C ILE A 17 9.31 1.89 -10.96
N LEU A 18 9.51 1.97 -12.27
CA LEU A 18 8.80 2.95 -13.12
C LEU A 18 7.30 2.71 -13.17
N TYR A 19 6.85 1.46 -13.29
CA TYR A 19 5.42 1.15 -13.25
C TYR A 19 4.80 1.51 -11.90
N ALA A 20 5.44 1.11 -10.82
CA ALA A 20 4.97 1.43 -9.47
C ALA A 20 4.92 2.94 -9.24
N ALA A 21 6.00 3.66 -9.56
CA ALA A 21 6.06 5.10 -9.42
C ALA A 21 4.99 5.81 -10.26
N SER A 22 4.77 5.37 -11.51
CA SER A 22 3.77 5.97 -12.40
C SER A 22 2.36 5.85 -11.85
N VAL A 23 1.95 4.65 -11.42
CA VAL A 23 0.62 4.41 -10.88
C VAL A 23 0.43 5.10 -9.54
N LEU A 24 1.39 4.98 -8.64
CA LEU A 24 1.30 5.51 -7.28
C LEU A 24 1.42 7.04 -7.23
N ASN A 25 2.08 7.65 -8.21
CA ASN A 25 2.14 9.12 -8.33
C ASN A 25 0.75 9.74 -8.46
N GLU A 26 -0.18 9.06 -9.10
CA GLU A 26 -1.54 9.56 -9.32
C GLU A 26 -2.56 9.03 -8.30
N SER A 27 -2.24 7.95 -7.59
CA SER A 27 -3.23 7.21 -6.81
C SER A 27 -3.04 7.22 -5.30
N CYS A 28 -1.82 7.39 -4.81
CA CYS A 28 -1.54 7.22 -3.39
C CYS A 28 -0.49 8.20 -2.86
N ASP A 29 -0.94 9.24 -2.18
CA ASP A 29 -0.07 10.28 -1.64
C ASP A 29 1.00 9.73 -0.68
N THR A 30 0.64 8.74 0.13
CA THR A 30 1.54 8.11 1.10
C THR A 30 2.73 7.42 0.42
N LEU A 31 2.46 6.68 -0.64
CA LEU A 31 3.49 5.94 -1.39
C LEU A 31 4.16 6.79 -2.47
N ARG A 32 3.51 7.85 -2.94
CA ARG A 32 4.07 8.80 -3.92
C ARG A 32 5.42 9.33 -3.47
N GLY A 33 5.51 9.82 -2.24
CA GLY A 33 6.75 10.39 -1.70
C GLY A 33 7.88 9.40 -1.68
N LEU A 34 7.62 8.14 -1.31
CA LEU A 34 8.60 7.07 -1.30
C LEU A 34 9.15 6.79 -2.71
N PHE A 35 8.26 6.58 -3.67
CA PHE A 35 8.68 6.28 -5.04
C PHE A 35 9.30 7.47 -5.77
N SER A 36 8.85 8.70 -5.46
CA SER A 36 9.51 9.92 -5.96
C SER A 36 10.97 10.00 -5.53
N GLN A 37 11.27 9.65 -4.29
CA GLN A 37 12.67 9.59 -3.81
C GLN A 37 13.49 8.55 -4.57
N ILE A 38 12.93 7.38 -4.86
CA ILE A 38 13.63 6.32 -5.57
C ILE A 38 14.00 6.75 -7.00
N ILE A 39 13.14 7.50 -7.67
CA ILE A 39 13.40 8.02 -9.02
C ILE A 39 14.03 9.42 -9.01
N GLU A 40 14.50 9.90 -7.86
CA GLU A 40 15.14 11.21 -7.70
C GLU A 40 14.26 12.38 -8.20
N ASP A 41 12.96 12.31 -7.92
CA ASP A 41 11.93 13.29 -8.33
C ASP A 41 11.83 13.51 -9.85
N ARG A 42 12.30 12.53 -10.65
CA ARG A 42 12.25 12.55 -12.11
C ARG A 42 10.85 12.22 -12.64
N ILE A 43 9.88 13.09 -12.41
CA ILE A 43 8.49 12.91 -12.90
C ILE A 43 8.43 12.80 -14.42
N ASP A 44 9.38 13.39 -15.12
CA ASP A 44 9.48 13.39 -16.58
C ASP A 44 9.65 11.98 -17.20
N ILE A 45 10.16 11.02 -16.43
CA ILE A 45 10.36 9.64 -16.92
C ILE A 45 9.17 8.73 -16.69
N LEU A 46 8.15 9.17 -15.94
CA LEU A 46 6.98 8.36 -15.63
C LEU A 46 6.12 8.10 -16.87
N PHE A 47 5.51 6.93 -16.92
CA PHE A 47 4.55 6.59 -17.96
C PHE A 47 3.22 7.31 -17.75
N PRO A 48 2.51 7.69 -18.83
CA PRO A 48 1.10 8.09 -18.71
C PRO A 48 0.27 6.94 -18.15
N VAL A 49 -0.64 7.26 -17.25
CA VAL A 49 -1.54 6.29 -16.59
C VAL A 49 -2.95 6.49 -17.11
N LYS A 50 -3.60 5.40 -17.52
CA LYS A 50 -4.99 5.38 -18.00
C LYS A 50 -5.81 4.40 -17.20
N ASP A 51 -7.11 4.72 -17.07
CA ASP A 51 -8.11 3.83 -16.46
C ASP A 51 -7.69 3.37 -15.06
N LEU A 52 -7.19 4.31 -14.25
CA LEU A 52 -6.81 4.06 -12.88
C LEU A 52 -8.05 3.74 -12.04
N GLU A 53 -8.03 2.57 -11.40
CA GLU A 53 -9.05 2.15 -10.45
C GLU A 53 -8.42 1.84 -9.10
N GLN A 54 -9.07 2.30 -8.04
CA GLN A 54 -8.66 2.01 -6.67
C GLN A 54 -9.64 1.04 -6.03
N HIS A 55 -9.09 0.00 -5.38
CA HIS A 55 -9.86 -0.96 -4.58
C HIS A 55 -9.36 -0.86 -3.14
N THR A 56 -10.10 -0.16 -2.30
CA THR A 56 -9.68 0.15 -0.91
C THR A 56 -9.34 -1.12 -0.13
N GLY A 57 -8.17 -1.13 0.49
CA GLY A 57 -7.65 -2.28 1.25
C GLY A 57 -7.09 -3.41 0.40
N LEU A 58 -7.16 -3.30 -0.93
CA LEU A 58 -6.67 -4.31 -1.87
C LEU A 58 -5.53 -3.78 -2.73
N GLY A 59 -5.77 -2.75 -3.52
CA GLY A 59 -4.76 -2.19 -4.40
C GLY A 59 -5.28 -1.30 -5.51
N PHE A 60 -4.49 -1.17 -6.55
CA PHE A 60 -4.74 -0.31 -7.72
C PHE A 60 -4.57 -1.09 -9.00
N SER A 61 -5.39 -0.76 -9.99
CA SER A 61 -5.21 -1.22 -11.38
C SER A 61 -5.15 -0.04 -12.32
N ALA A 62 -4.34 -0.13 -13.35
CA ALA A 62 -4.19 0.91 -14.35
C ALA A 62 -3.57 0.35 -15.64
N TRP A 63 -3.60 1.14 -16.69
CA TRP A 63 -2.89 0.88 -17.94
C TRP A 63 -1.72 1.83 -18.05
N CYS A 64 -0.52 1.28 -18.22
CA CYS A 64 0.72 2.01 -18.44
C CYS A 64 1.48 1.34 -19.58
N ASP A 65 1.93 2.13 -20.58
CA ASP A 65 2.75 1.62 -21.69
C ASP A 65 2.14 0.37 -22.33
N ASN A 66 0.83 0.41 -22.57
CA ASN A 66 0.02 -0.70 -23.14
C ASN A 66 0.00 -1.99 -22.30
N ASN A 67 0.40 -1.93 -21.05
CA ASN A 67 0.33 -3.05 -20.12
C ASN A 67 -0.65 -2.75 -18.98
N ARG A 68 -1.41 -3.76 -18.59
CA ARG A 68 -2.25 -3.68 -17.39
C ARG A 68 -1.37 -3.87 -16.17
N ILE A 69 -1.36 -2.88 -15.28
CA ILE A 69 -0.57 -2.88 -14.06
C ILE A 69 -1.49 -3.10 -12.87
N LEU A 70 -1.12 -4.04 -12.01
CA LEU A 70 -1.76 -4.26 -10.72
C LEU A 70 -0.74 -4.03 -9.63
N ILE A 71 -1.10 -3.23 -8.63
CA ILE A 71 -0.29 -2.99 -7.43
C ILE A 71 -1.17 -3.24 -6.23
N GLY A 72 -0.74 -4.12 -5.33
CA GLY A 72 -1.55 -4.38 -4.15
C GLY A 72 -1.08 -5.54 -3.31
N THR A 73 -1.99 -5.99 -2.44
CA THR A 73 -1.78 -7.07 -1.49
C THR A 73 -1.85 -8.44 -2.14
N ARG A 74 -1.44 -9.48 -1.40
CA ARG A 74 -1.65 -10.87 -1.79
C ARG A 74 -3.10 -11.15 -2.15
N ARG A 75 -4.02 -10.71 -1.30
CA ARG A 75 -5.46 -10.92 -1.51
C ARG A 75 -5.92 -10.33 -2.85
N TYR A 76 -5.46 -9.13 -3.20
CA TYR A 76 -5.78 -8.49 -4.47
C TYR A 76 -5.25 -9.30 -5.66
N MET A 77 -4.00 -9.73 -5.57
CA MET A 77 -3.37 -10.55 -6.62
C MET A 77 -4.09 -11.89 -6.82
N GLU A 78 -4.48 -12.54 -5.73
CA GLU A 78 -5.25 -13.79 -5.77
C GLU A 78 -6.61 -13.58 -6.44
N GLN A 79 -7.32 -12.51 -6.11
CA GLN A 79 -8.61 -12.17 -6.75
C GLN A 79 -8.47 -11.93 -8.25
N GLU A 80 -7.36 -11.38 -8.68
CA GLU A 80 -7.07 -11.08 -10.09
C GLU A 80 -6.41 -12.25 -10.84
N GLY A 81 -6.25 -13.39 -10.19
CA GLY A 81 -5.72 -14.60 -10.81
C GLY A 81 -4.21 -14.60 -11.06
N VAL A 82 -3.47 -13.75 -10.37
CA VAL A 82 -2.00 -13.69 -10.46
C VAL A 82 -1.38 -14.80 -9.61
N THR A 83 -0.48 -15.59 -10.19
CA THR A 83 0.26 -16.62 -9.46
C THR A 83 1.31 -15.97 -8.57
N LEU A 84 1.27 -16.29 -7.28
CA LEU A 84 2.13 -15.73 -6.24
C LEU A 84 3.04 -16.80 -5.62
N PRO A 85 4.17 -16.41 -5.01
CA PRO A 85 4.91 -17.33 -4.15
C PRO A 85 4.04 -17.75 -2.96
N GLU A 86 4.43 -18.85 -2.32
CA GLU A 86 3.73 -19.36 -1.14
C GLU A 86 3.74 -18.34 0.01
N GLN A 87 2.77 -18.46 0.90
CA GLN A 87 2.62 -17.56 2.06
C GLN A 87 3.90 -17.53 2.93
N ASP A 88 4.59 -18.65 3.08
CA ASP A 88 5.83 -18.73 3.87
C ASP A 88 6.94 -17.82 3.31
N TYR A 89 7.01 -17.67 1.99
CA TYR A 89 7.94 -16.76 1.34
C TYR A 89 7.62 -15.31 1.71
N GLU A 90 6.35 -14.94 1.64
CA GLU A 90 5.89 -13.59 2.02
C GLU A 90 6.15 -13.34 3.51
N ASP A 91 5.78 -14.29 4.38
CA ASP A 91 5.94 -14.18 5.83
C ASP A 91 7.41 -13.99 6.23
N GLY A 92 8.31 -14.69 5.56
CA GLY A 92 9.74 -14.52 5.77
C GLY A 92 10.25 -13.12 5.44
N HIS A 93 9.78 -12.53 4.34
CA HIS A 93 10.16 -11.18 3.92
C HIS A 93 9.46 -10.09 4.72
N SER A 94 8.23 -10.32 5.13
CA SER A 94 7.46 -9.37 5.95
C SER A 94 7.80 -9.46 7.45
N LYS A 95 8.66 -10.37 7.85
CA LYS A 95 8.93 -10.66 9.27
C LYS A 95 7.62 -10.93 10.03
N ASN A 96 6.83 -11.84 9.49
CA ASN A 96 5.52 -12.23 10.02
C ASN A 96 4.55 -11.06 10.18
N GLY A 97 4.55 -10.14 9.21
CA GLY A 97 3.64 -9.00 9.15
C GLY A 97 4.14 -7.73 9.82
N GLU A 98 5.36 -7.71 10.34
CA GLU A 98 6.00 -6.47 10.83
C GLU A 98 6.21 -5.46 9.71
N LEU A 99 6.59 -5.92 8.53
CA LEU A 99 6.78 -5.11 7.34
C LEU A 99 5.58 -5.23 6.40
N GLN A 100 5.35 -4.19 5.61
CA GLN A 100 4.32 -4.16 4.59
C GLN A 100 4.80 -4.85 3.32
N ILE A 101 3.92 -5.58 2.67
CA ILE A 101 4.20 -6.23 1.37
C ILE A 101 3.28 -5.65 0.32
N LEU A 102 3.87 -5.21 -0.79
CA LEU A 102 3.16 -4.68 -1.94
C LEU A 102 3.65 -5.40 -3.20
N TYR A 103 2.76 -6.11 -3.86
CA TYR A 103 3.06 -6.80 -5.11
C TYR A 103 2.79 -5.93 -6.33
N LEU A 104 3.58 -6.14 -7.37
CA LEU A 104 3.38 -5.54 -8.69
C LEU A 104 3.25 -6.65 -9.73
N ALA A 105 2.14 -6.65 -10.48
CA ALA A 105 1.94 -7.53 -11.62
C ALA A 105 1.80 -6.72 -12.90
N VAL A 106 2.33 -7.25 -13.98
CA VAL A 106 2.27 -6.65 -15.32
C VAL A 106 1.67 -7.66 -16.28
N SER A 107 0.58 -7.30 -16.93
CA SER A 107 -0.16 -8.15 -17.89
C SER A 107 -0.45 -9.55 -17.32
N GLY A 108 -0.86 -9.61 -16.06
CA GLY A 108 -1.24 -10.84 -15.37
C GLY A 108 -0.10 -11.65 -14.77
N ASN A 109 1.15 -11.21 -14.91
CA ASN A 109 2.32 -11.90 -14.37
C ASN A 109 2.96 -11.11 -13.24
N LEU A 110 3.32 -11.78 -12.16
CA LEU A 110 4.01 -11.15 -11.05
C LEU A 110 5.41 -10.72 -11.46
N HIS A 111 5.74 -9.43 -11.29
CA HIS A 111 7.05 -8.88 -11.64
C HIS A 111 7.88 -8.53 -10.41
N ALA A 112 7.26 -8.03 -9.34
CA ALA A 112 8.00 -7.56 -8.18
C ALA A 112 7.20 -7.68 -6.89
N MET A 113 7.94 -7.72 -5.78
CA MET A 113 7.43 -7.57 -4.43
C MET A 113 8.27 -6.49 -3.74
N PHE A 114 7.58 -5.46 -3.27
CA PHE A 114 8.19 -4.39 -2.48
C PHE A 114 7.97 -4.66 -0.99
N VAL A 115 9.03 -4.57 -0.22
CA VAL A 115 8.98 -4.72 1.24
C VAL A 115 9.16 -3.34 1.86
N LEU A 116 8.16 -2.86 2.59
CA LEU A 116 8.10 -1.50 3.08
C LEU A 116 8.01 -1.49 4.61
N ARG A 117 8.59 -0.45 5.22
CA ARG A 117 8.41 -0.16 6.64
C ARG A 117 7.62 1.12 6.80
N TYR A 118 6.53 1.05 7.55
CA TYR A 118 5.79 2.25 7.95
C TYR A 118 6.58 3.03 8.99
N VAL A 119 6.73 4.33 8.76
CA VAL A 119 7.42 5.23 9.68
C VAL A 119 6.48 6.36 10.05
N GLY A 120 6.18 6.49 11.35
CA GLY A 120 5.31 7.54 11.86
C GLY A 120 6.02 8.88 12.03
N GLY A 121 5.26 9.99 11.94
CA GLY A 121 5.76 11.34 12.17
C GLY A 121 5.68 11.77 13.64
N ARG A 122 6.59 12.64 14.09
CA ARG A 122 6.64 13.13 15.48
C ARG A 122 5.40 13.91 15.92
N ASN A 123 4.87 14.78 15.06
CA ASN A 123 3.70 15.60 15.39
C ASN A 123 2.45 14.74 15.54
N VAL A 124 2.33 13.71 14.72
CA VAL A 124 1.23 12.74 14.80
C VAL A 124 1.35 11.93 16.08
N ALA A 125 2.55 11.52 16.48
CA ALA A 125 2.79 10.77 17.71
C ALA A 125 2.29 11.52 18.95
N ARG A 126 2.51 12.84 19.03
CA ARG A 126 2.03 13.68 20.14
C ARG A 126 0.51 13.75 20.18
N SER A 127 -0.12 13.94 19.01
CA SER A 127 -1.59 13.97 18.90
C SER A 127 -2.20 12.64 19.31
N LEU A 128 -1.61 11.52 18.90
CA LEU A 128 -2.07 10.18 19.23
C LEU A 128 -1.92 9.88 20.73
N ALA A 129 -0.85 10.32 21.35
CA ALA A 129 -0.65 10.18 22.79
C ALA A 129 -1.73 10.92 23.60
N SER A 130 -2.15 12.10 23.13
CA SER A 130 -3.26 12.84 23.72
C SER A 130 -4.59 12.08 23.61
N LEU A 131 -4.89 11.56 22.43
CA LEU A 131 -6.10 10.76 22.18
C LEU A 131 -6.13 9.48 23.02
N GLN A 132 -4.97 8.85 23.23
CA GLN A 132 -4.85 7.67 24.09
C GLN A 132 -5.24 7.99 25.54
N ARG A 133 -4.79 9.13 26.07
CA ARG A 133 -5.15 9.57 27.42
C ARG A 133 -6.65 9.80 27.62
N GLU A 134 -7.33 10.21 26.55
CA GLU A 134 -8.78 10.44 26.53
C GLU A 134 -9.59 9.16 26.21
N ASN A 135 -8.93 8.00 26.10
CA ASN A 135 -9.58 6.72 25.74
C ASN A 135 -10.29 6.74 24.37
N ILE A 136 -9.82 7.50 23.44
CA ILE A 136 -10.41 7.61 22.11
C ILE A 136 -9.87 6.50 21.22
N ARG A 137 -10.79 5.82 20.52
CA ARG A 137 -10.44 4.85 19.47
C ARG A 137 -10.31 5.55 18.14
N LEU A 138 -9.39 5.05 17.32
CA LEU A 138 -9.11 5.60 15.99
C LEU A 138 -9.64 4.67 14.90
N LEU A 139 -10.43 5.23 14.01
CA LEU A 139 -10.81 4.58 12.75
C LEU A 139 -10.00 5.25 11.64
N VAL A 140 -9.18 4.49 10.96
CA VAL A 140 -8.24 4.99 9.96
C VAL A 140 -8.63 4.51 8.58
N THR A 141 -8.73 5.44 7.64
CA THR A 141 -8.80 5.12 6.21
C THR A 141 -7.46 5.41 5.58
N SER A 142 -7.02 4.56 4.67
CA SER A 142 -5.77 4.76 3.96
C SER A 142 -5.87 4.32 2.51
N LYS A 143 -5.22 5.05 1.62
CA LYS A 143 -5.06 4.66 0.22
C LYS A 143 -3.93 3.65 0.04
N ASP A 144 -3.04 3.50 1.02
CA ASP A 144 -2.03 2.44 1.02
C ASP A 144 -2.69 1.12 1.39
N PRO A 145 -2.85 0.18 0.44
CA PRO A 145 -3.57 -1.06 0.68
C PRO A 145 -2.83 -2.02 1.60
N SER A 146 -1.53 -1.85 1.77
CA SER A 146 -0.69 -2.71 2.60
C SER A 146 -0.60 -2.26 4.06
N LEU A 147 -1.15 -1.08 4.40
CA LEU A 147 -1.13 -0.55 5.77
C LEU A 147 -2.17 -1.25 6.64
N THR A 148 -1.73 -1.75 7.80
CA THR A 148 -2.60 -2.39 8.78
C THR A 148 -2.58 -1.65 10.12
N ALA A 149 -3.56 -1.94 10.97
CA ALA A 149 -3.61 -1.40 12.34
C ALA A 149 -2.33 -1.71 13.13
N ARG A 150 -1.74 -2.89 12.93
CA ARG A 150 -0.49 -3.29 13.57
C ARG A 150 0.66 -2.34 13.23
N HIS A 151 0.80 -1.95 11.97
CA HIS A 151 1.86 -1.02 11.55
C HIS A 151 1.77 0.32 12.27
N ILE A 152 0.57 0.86 12.40
CA ILE A 152 0.32 2.14 13.09
C ILE A 152 0.55 1.98 14.60
N THR A 153 0.00 0.93 15.18
CA THR A 153 0.13 0.64 16.62
C THR A 153 1.58 0.52 17.04
N GLU A 154 2.39 -0.22 16.29
CA GLU A 154 3.82 -0.40 16.57
C GLU A 154 4.63 0.88 16.35
N ALA A 155 4.35 1.63 15.28
CA ALA A 155 5.09 2.85 14.95
C ALA A 155 4.94 3.94 16.01
N TYR A 156 3.77 4.04 16.63
CA TYR A 156 3.46 5.07 17.63
C TYR A 156 3.38 4.53 19.07
N HIS A 157 3.68 3.25 19.28
CA HIS A 157 3.62 2.58 20.60
C HIS A 157 2.25 2.74 21.28
N LEU A 158 1.18 2.50 20.52
CA LEU A 158 -0.19 2.62 21.00
C LEU A 158 -0.68 1.33 21.66
N PRO A 159 -1.73 1.40 22.52
CA PRO A 159 -2.35 0.20 23.05
C PRO A 159 -2.98 -0.65 21.95
N GLU A 160 -2.93 -1.95 22.12
CA GLU A 160 -3.62 -2.88 21.23
C GLU A 160 -5.14 -2.60 21.22
N GLY A 161 -5.73 -2.61 20.02
CA GLY A 161 -7.16 -2.35 19.82
C GLY A 161 -7.56 -0.89 19.76
N MET A 162 -6.64 0.06 19.94
CA MET A 162 -6.93 1.49 19.79
C MET A 162 -7.16 1.89 18.34
N VAL A 163 -6.45 1.27 17.40
CA VAL A 163 -6.48 1.60 15.97
C VAL A 163 -7.20 0.52 15.18
N THR A 164 -8.12 0.92 14.32
CA THR A 164 -8.75 0.06 13.32
C THR A 164 -8.57 0.69 11.95
N VAL A 165 -7.99 -0.07 11.02
CA VAL A 165 -7.89 0.34 9.61
C VAL A 165 -9.10 -0.23 8.88
N LEU A 166 -9.88 0.65 8.26
CA LEU A 166 -11.13 0.29 7.61
C LEU A 166 -10.88 -0.30 6.22
N ASP A 167 -11.60 -1.36 5.89
CA ASP A 167 -11.64 -1.91 4.52
C ASP A 167 -12.61 -1.11 3.62
N GLY A 168 -12.72 -1.51 2.35
CA GLY A 168 -13.57 -0.82 1.39
C GLY A 168 -15.05 -0.81 1.77
N ASP A 169 -15.56 -1.93 2.28
CA ASP A 169 -16.96 -2.07 2.68
C ASP A 169 -17.26 -1.20 3.91
N GLN A 170 -16.37 -1.19 4.88
CA GLN A 170 -16.48 -0.36 6.08
C GLN A 170 -16.43 1.13 5.73
N CYS A 171 -15.55 1.54 4.83
CA CYS A 171 -15.49 2.93 4.35
C CYS A 171 -16.79 3.35 3.68
N GLN A 172 -17.35 2.51 2.81
CA GLN A 172 -18.63 2.78 2.14
C GLN A 172 -19.79 2.88 3.14
N ALA A 173 -19.83 2.03 4.16
CA ALA A 173 -20.84 2.08 5.19
C ALA A 173 -20.80 3.38 5.99
N ILE A 174 -19.61 3.90 6.31
CA ILE A 174 -19.43 5.17 7.01
C ILE A 174 -19.84 6.35 6.12
N GLU A 175 -19.41 6.38 4.87
CA GLU A 175 -19.80 7.41 3.90
C GLU A 175 -21.31 7.45 3.70
N ALA A 176 -21.97 6.31 3.61
CA ALA A 176 -23.43 6.22 3.49
C ALA A 176 -24.13 6.74 4.76
N ALA A 177 -23.60 6.46 5.95
CA ALA A 177 -24.13 6.96 7.21
C ALA A 177 -24.01 8.49 7.32
N ASP A 178 -22.84 9.05 6.90
CA ASP A 178 -22.60 10.49 6.92
C ASP A 178 -23.47 11.23 5.88
N ALA A 179 -23.79 10.59 4.76
CA ALA A 179 -24.65 11.15 3.71
C ALA A 179 -26.15 11.04 4.03
N ALA A 180 -26.56 10.24 5.02
CA ALA A 180 -27.95 10.07 5.42
C ALA A 180 -28.51 11.36 6.06
N PRO A 181 -29.75 11.80 5.69
CA PRO A 181 -30.34 12.99 6.28
C PRO A 181 -30.77 12.79 7.75
#